data_52fefa4d7d02f1b1712be7fe11895004
#
_entry.id   52fefa4d7d02f1b1712be7fe11895004
#
_cell.length_a   1.000
_cell.length_b   1.000
_cell.length_c   1.000
_cell.angle_alpha   90.00
_cell.angle_beta   90.00
_cell.angle_gamma   90.00
#
_symmetry.space_group_name_H-M   'P 1'
#
loop_
_entity.id
_entity.type
_entity.pdbx_description
1 polymer ?
#
loop_
_entity_poly.entity_id
_entity_poly.type
_entity_poly.pdbx_seq_one_letter_code
_entity_poly.pdbx_strand_id
1 'polypeptide(L)'
;MFHGEQNVQDVTYLNSEQLGDRVDARRAIFDVYFENDKGEKFIVEMQNVYQDFYKDRSIYYSTFPIAEQAQRGNWNYELHDVYTIGILNFTFPEDKHSDSSIFREVKLMDTDSHEIFYDKLTYIYVEPVSK
;
A
#
# COMPACT_ATOMS: atom_id res chain seq x y z
N MET A 1 -9.39 -8.00 7.51
CA MET A 1 -8.28 -7.21 6.98
C MET A 1 -8.14 -5.89 7.70
N PHE A 2 -9.16 -5.11 7.77
CA PHE A 2 -9.09 -3.81 8.41
C PHE A 2 -9.70 -3.81 9.80
N HIS A 3 -9.70 -4.90 10.48
CA HIS A 3 -10.18 -5.03 11.85
C HIS A 3 -11.60 -4.51 12.07
N GLY A 4 -12.33 -4.21 11.02
CA GLY A 4 -13.69 -3.71 11.13
C GLY A 4 -13.84 -2.31 11.71
N GLU A 5 -12.73 -1.66 12.00
CA GLU A 5 -12.76 -0.35 12.63
C GLU A 5 -12.74 0.80 11.65
N GLN A 6 -12.28 0.55 10.43
CA GLN A 6 -12.19 1.60 9.45
C GLN A 6 -13.51 1.77 8.73
N ASN A 7 -13.96 2.99 8.68
CA ASN A 7 -15.21 3.33 8.01
C ASN A 7 -14.92 3.63 6.55
N VAL A 8 -15.42 2.78 5.66
CA VAL A 8 -15.24 2.96 4.22
C VAL A 8 -16.56 3.30 3.53
N GLN A 9 -17.53 3.81 4.28
CA GLN A 9 -18.83 4.15 3.69
C GLN A 9 -18.72 5.33 2.71
N ASP A 10 -17.86 6.29 3.03
CA ASP A 10 -17.66 7.44 2.17
C ASP A 10 -16.37 7.28 1.39
N VAL A 11 -16.41 6.40 0.40
CA VAL A 11 -15.26 6.08 -0.43
C VAL A 11 -15.29 6.90 -1.71
N THR A 12 -14.18 7.52 -2.02
CA THR A 12 -13.99 8.23 -3.28
C THR A 12 -12.97 7.47 -4.10
N TYR A 13 -13.39 7.00 -5.28
CA TYR A 13 -12.48 6.33 -6.19
C TYR A 13 -11.66 7.35 -6.94
N LEU A 14 -10.34 7.18 -6.92
CA LEU A 14 -9.41 8.10 -7.53
C LEU A 14 -8.93 7.53 -8.86
N ASN A 15 -8.52 8.45 -9.75
CA ASN A 15 -8.00 8.05 -11.03
C ASN A 15 -6.51 7.75 -10.90
N SER A 16 -6.15 6.49 -10.93
CA SER A 16 -4.76 6.08 -10.77
C SER A 16 -3.85 6.57 -11.88
N GLU A 17 -4.38 6.80 -13.06
CA GLU A 17 -3.56 7.29 -14.18
C GLU A 17 -3.10 8.72 -13.99
N GLN A 18 -3.86 9.52 -13.26
CA GLN A 18 -3.48 10.90 -13.01
C GLN A 18 -2.22 11.01 -12.17
N LEU A 19 -1.99 10.04 -11.30
CA LEU A 19 -0.77 10.03 -10.50
C LEU A 19 0.45 9.78 -11.37
N GLY A 20 0.35 8.86 -12.31
CA GLY A 20 1.45 8.55 -13.20
C GLY A 20 1.87 9.73 -14.07
N ASP A 21 0.90 10.51 -14.53
CA ASP A 21 1.18 11.67 -15.38
C ASP A 21 1.97 12.74 -14.68
N ARG A 22 1.90 12.79 -13.37
CA ARG A 22 2.57 13.82 -12.59
C ARG A 22 4.03 13.50 -12.30
N VAL A 23 4.41 12.25 -12.36
CA VAL A 23 5.70 11.80 -11.84
C VAL A 23 6.62 11.32 -12.93
N ASP A 24 6.18 10.45 -13.81
CA ASP A 24 7.03 9.90 -14.83
C ASP A 24 6.19 9.28 -15.94
N ALA A 25 6.89 9.00 -17.05
CA ALA A 25 6.31 8.31 -18.15
C ALA A 25 5.89 6.87 -17.82
N ARG A 26 6.44 6.27 -16.78
CA ARG A 26 6.03 4.96 -16.34
C ARG A 26 4.75 5.08 -15.55
N ARG A 27 3.70 4.59 -16.10
CA ARG A 27 2.42 4.69 -15.44
C ARG A 27 2.34 3.79 -14.23
N ALA A 28 1.84 4.34 -13.14
CA ALA A 28 1.41 3.55 -12.01
C ALA A 28 -0.07 3.23 -12.22
N ILE A 29 -0.35 2.02 -12.64
CA ILE A 29 -1.73 1.58 -12.87
C ILE A 29 -2.08 0.62 -11.76
N PHE A 30 -3.01 1.03 -10.92
CA PHE A 30 -3.52 0.21 -9.83
C PHE A 30 -4.88 -0.34 -10.23
N ASP A 31 -5.23 -1.49 -9.71
CA ASP A 31 -6.56 -2.03 -9.97
C ASP A 31 -7.62 -1.15 -9.33
N VAL A 32 -7.37 -0.71 -8.10
CA VAL A 32 -8.28 0.19 -7.40
C VAL A 32 -7.48 1.20 -6.61
N TYR A 33 -7.91 2.45 -6.67
CA TYR A 33 -7.33 3.51 -5.85
C TYR A 33 -8.49 4.33 -5.28
N PHE A 34 -8.57 4.41 -3.96
CA PHE A 34 -9.67 5.13 -3.33
C PHE A 34 -9.25 5.79 -2.03
N GLU A 35 -10.11 6.68 -1.57
CA GLU A 35 -9.91 7.43 -0.34
C GLU A 35 -11.18 7.32 0.49
N ASN A 36 -11.03 7.18 1.80
CA ASN A 36 -12.18 7.16 2.68
C ASN A 36 -12.48 8.55 3.25
N ASP A 37 -13.48 8.63 4.12
CA ASP A 37 -13.92 9.90 4.69
C ASP A 37 -12.91 10.55 5.63
N LYS A 38 -11.90 9.79 6.05
CA LYS A 38 -10.82 10.31 6.90
C LYS A 38 -9.61 10.77 6.12
N GLY A 39 -9.69 10.70 4.80
CA GLY A 39 -8.56 11.05 3.96
C GLY A 39 -7.52 9.97 3.82
N GLU A 40 -7.77 8.79 4.35
CA GLU A 40 -6.86 7.66 4.20
C GLU A 40 -6.91 7.15 2.77
N LYS A 41 -5.76 6.81 2.22
CA LYS A 41 -5.65 6.41 0.82
C LYS A 41 -5.31 4.94 0.72
N PHE A 42 -5.97 4.27 -0.22
CA PHE A 42 -5.87 2.83 -0.39
C PHE A 42 -5.55 2.51 -1.83
N ILE A 43 -4.48 1.76 -2.04
CA ILE A 43 -4.15 1.17 -3.32
C ILE A 43 -4.37 -0.32 -3.20
N VAL A 44 -5.16 -0.89 -4.09
CA VAL A 44 -5.37 -2.34 -4.13
C VAL A 44 -4.94 -2.86 -5.48
N GLU A 45 -4.12 -3.89 -5.48
CA GLU A 45 -3.64 -4.52 -6.70
C GLU A 45 -3.76 -6.02 -6.57
N MET A 46 -4.31 -6.66 -7.59
CA MET A 46 -4.39 -8.11 -7.67
C MET A 46 -3.29 -8.60 -8.59
N GLN A 47 -2.52 -9.57 -8.12
CA GLN A 47 -1.39 -10.09 -8.88
C GLN A 47 -1.46 -11.62 -8.90
N ASN A 48 -1.61 -12.17 -10.09
CA ASN A 48 -1.81 -13.62 -10.25
C ASN A 48 -0.51 -14.40 -10.27
N VAL A 49 0.55 -13.80 -10.80
CA VAL A 49 1.82 -14.50 -11.02
C VAL A 49 2.92 -13.68 -10.38
N TYR A 50 3.84 -14.36 -9.69
CA TYR A 50 5.00 -13.68 -9.11
C TYR A 50 5.82 -13.00 -10.20
N GLN A 51 6.21 -11.78 -9.94
CA GLN A 51 7.12 -11.03 -10.79
C GLN A 51 8.33 -10.62 -9.97
N ASP A 52 9.49 -10.66 -10.60
CA ASP A 52 10.70 -10.19 -9.96
C ASP A 52 10.52 -8.74 -9.53
N PHE A 53 11.06 -8.42 -8.36
CA PHE A 53 11.02 -7.07 -7.83
C PHE A 53 9.62 -6.60 -7.49
N TYR A 54 8.71 -7.53 -7.17
CA TYR A 54 7.35 -7.13 -6.81
C TYR A 54 7.31 -6.25 -5.56
N LYS A 55 8.18 -6.52 -4.59
CA LYS A 55 8.26 -5.67 -3.40
C LYS A 55 8.69 -4.26 -3.77
N ASP A 56 9.69 -4.14 -4.64
CA ASP A 56 10.11 -2.83 -5.13
C ASP A 56 8.96 -2.10 -5.81
N ARG A 57 8.21 -2.83 -6.61
CA ARG A 57 7.08 -2.27 -7.34
C ARG A 57 6.01 -1.73 -6.40
N SER A 58 5.69 -2.48 -5.35
CA SER A 58 4.67 -2.04 -4.40
C SER A 58 5.13 -0.81 -3.62
N ILE A 59 6.42 -0.74 -3.27
CA ILE A 59 6.97 0.45 -2.64
C ILE A 59 6.89 1.65 -3.58
N TYR A 60 7.29 1.44 -4.83
CA TYR A 60 7.24 2.51 -5.82
C TYR A 60 5.81 3.06 -5.98
N TYR A 61 4.83 2.17 -6.07
CA TYR A 61 3.44 2.60 -6.22
C TYR A 61 2.96 3.41 -5.03
N SER A 62 3.41 3.08 -3.84
CA SER A 62 2.98 3.79 -2.63
C SER A 62 3.47 5.24 -2.62
N THR A 63 4.50 5.57 -3.38
CA THR A 63 5.02 6.94 -3.41
C THR A 63 4.06 7.91 -4.09
N PHE A 64 3.17 7.42 -4.94
CA PHE A 64 2.25 8.28 -5.68
C PHE A 64 1.21 8.94 -4.78
N PRO A 65 0.45 8.19 -3.97
CA PRO A 65 -0.48 8.84 -3.04
C PRO A 65 0.23 9.64 -1.95
N ILE A 66 1.46 9.30 -1.63
CA ILE A 66 2.24 10.11 -0.69
C ILE A 66 2.54 11.47 -1.32
N ALA A 67 3.10 11.46 -2.52
CA ALA A 67 3.46 12.70 -3.21
C ALA A 67 2.24 13.57 -3.52
N GLU A 68 1.11 12.94 -3.82
CA GLU A 68 -0.11 13.66 -4.14
C GLU A 68 -0.61 14.50 -2.98
N GLN A 69 -0.25 14.13 -1.76
CA GLN A 69 -0.71 14.86 -0.57
C GLN A 69 0.02 16.19 -0.37
N ALA A 70 1.09 16.44 -1.10
CA ALA A 70 1.83 17.68 -0.98
C ALA A 70 0.94 18.87 -1.33
N GLN A 71 1.00 19.90 -0.50
CA GLN A 71 0.21 21.11 -0.67
C GLN A 71 1.09 22.27 -1.11
N ARG A 72 0.48 23.20 -1.81
CA ARG A 72 1.18 24.43 -2.20
C ARG A 72 1.25 25.37 -1.00
N GLY A 73 2.32 26.15 -0.96
CA GLY A 73 2.51 27.12 0.10
C GLY A 73 3.00 26.49 1.38
N ASN A 74 2.48 26.95 2.50
CA ASN A 74 2.89 26.44 3.80
C ASN A 74 2.19 25.13 4.09
N TRP A 75 2.97 24.08 4.05
CA TRP A 75 2.50 22.72 4.36
C TRP A 75 3.39 22.17 5.48
N ASN A 76 2.77 21.67 6.51
CA ASN A 76 3.51 21.13 7.66
C ASN A 76 3.97 19.70 7.46
N TYR A 77 3.80 19.13 6.26
CA TYR A 77 4.19 17.77 5.88
C TYR A 77 3.38 16.68 6.57
N GLU A 78 2.26 17.02 7.17
CA GLU A 78 1.39 16.00 7.75
C GLU A 78 0.80 15.13 6.66
N LEU A 79 0.93 13.81 6.81
CA LEU A 79 0.40 12.85 5.85
C LEU A 79 -0.79 12.12 6.44
N HIS A 80 -1.74 11.79 5.59
CA HIS A 80 -2.78 10.84 5.93
C HIS A 80 -2.26 9.43 5.66
N ASP A 81 -2.88 8.45 6.28
CA ASP A 81 -2.46 7.07 6.14
C ASP A 81 -2.55 6.60 4.69
N VAL A 82 -1.57 5.81 4.29
CA VAL A 82 -1.54 5.20 2.97
C VAL A 82 -1.44 3.69 3.15
N TYR A 83 -2.36 2.97 2.55
CA TYR A 83 -2.41 1.51 2.57
C TYR A 83 -2.16 0.99 1.16
N THR A 84 -1.13 0.17 1.01
CA THR A 84 -0.81 -0.48 -0.24
C THR A 84 -1.11 -1.95 -0.06
N ILE A 85 -2.11 -2.45 -0.75
CA ILE A 85 -2.64 -3.79 -0.54
C ILE A 85 -2.43 -4.63 -1.78
N GLY A 86 -1.73 -5.73 -1.62
CA GLY A 86 -1.54 -6.70 -2.68
C GLY A 86 -2.33 -7.97 -2.38
N ILE A 87 -3.22 -8.35 -3.27
CA ILE A 87 -3.93 -9.62 -3.19
C ILE A 87 -3.23 -10.55 -4.16
N LEU A 88 -2.51 -11.53 -3.61
CA LEU A 88 -1.55 -12.31 -4.37
C LEU A 88 -2.02 -13.74 -4.54
N ASN A 89 -1.71 -14.31 -5.71
CA ASN A 89 -1.94 -15.73 -5.96
C ASN A 89 -0.60 -16.49 -5.93
N PHE A 90 0.33 -16.02 -5.10
CA PHE A 90 1.64 -16.63 -4.92
C PHE A 90 2.19 -16.23 -3.54
N THR A 91 3.23 -16.92 -3.10
CA THR A 91 4.00 -16.50 -1.90
C THR A 91 5.34 -15.94 -2.36
N PHE A 92 5.94 -15.11 -1.51
CA PHE A 92 7.27 -14.59 -1.81
C PHE A 92 8.29 -15.70 -1.56
N PRO A 93 9.00 -16.14 -2.59
CA PRO A 93 9.92 -17.28 -2.43
C PRO A 93 11.11 -16.96 -1.53
N GLU A 94 11.46 -15.70 -1.40
CA GLU A 94 12.60 -15.28 -0.61
C GLU A 94 12.29 -15.14 0.89
N ASP A 95 11.02 -15.17 1.25
CA ASP A 95 10.59 -14.87 2.61
C ASP A 95 10.36 -16.16 3.40
N LYS A 96 10.64 -16.10 4.70
CA LYS A 96 10.29 -17.15 5.64
C LYS A 96 9.15 -16.64 6.49
N HIS A 97 8.10 -17.42 6.54
CA HIS A 97 6.95 -17.08 7.38
C HIS A 97 6.18 -18.35 7.71
N SER A 98 5.24 -18.23 8.64
CA SER A 98 4.42 -19.35 9.05
C SER A 98 3.54 -19.83 7.89
N ASP A 99 3.45 -21.15 7.74
CA ASP A 99 2.62 -21.75 6.69
C ASP A 99 1.14 -21.38 6.84
N SER A 100 0.72 -21.06 8.04
CA SER A 100 -0.67 -20.66 8.30
C SER A 100 -0.92 -19.18 8.05
N SER A 101 0.12 -18.40 7.76
CA SER A 101 -0.01 -16.96 7.58
C SER A 101 -0.40 -16.65 6.15
N ILE A 102 -1.59 -16.09 5.98
CA ILE A 102 -2.06 -15.62 4.67
C ILE A 102 -2.13 -14.09 4.62
N PHE A 103 -1.90 -13.44 5.75
CA PHE A 103 -2.03 -12.00 5.87
C PHE A 103 -0.73 -11.45 6.45
N ARG A 104 -0.12 -10.51 5.72
CA ARG A 104 1.11 -9.90 6.15
C ARG A 104 0.94 -8.40 6.19
N GLU A 105 1.29 -7.81 7.32
CA GLU A 105 1.27 -6.36 7.49
C GLU A 105 2.69 -5.87 7.70
N VAL A 106 3.10 -4.93 6.88
CA VAL A 106 4.47 -4.41 6.90
C VAL A 106 4.43 -2.91 7.12
N LYS A 107 5.22 -2.45 8.06
CA LYS A 107 5.35 -1.03 8.38
C LYS A 107 6.82 -0.67 8.55
N LEU A 108 7.11 0.62 8.55
CA LEU A 108 8.46 1.09 8.83
C LEU A 108 8.79 0.82 10.30
N MET A 109 9.85 0.13 10.52
CA MET A 109 10.24 -0.33 11.84
C MET A 109 11.67 0.09 12.16
N ASP A 110 11.91 0.44 13.41
CA ASP A 110 13.26 0.65 13.92
C ASP A 110 13.93 -0.71 14.05
N THR A 111 15.03 -0.91 13.34
CA THR A 111 15.66 -2.24 13.30
C THR A 111 16.39 -2.58 14.58
N ASP A 112 16.65 -1.60 15.44
CA ASP A 112 17.31 -1.84 16.70
C ASP A 112 16.30 -2.21 17.80
N SER A 113 15.26 -1.39 17.96
CA SER A 113 14.26 -1.63 18.99
C SER A 113 13.17 -2.60 18.56
N HIS A 114 13.01 -2.83 17.25
CA HIS A 114 11.93 -3.64 16.65
C HIS A 114 10.55 -3.03 16.92
N GLU A 115 10.50 -1.74 17.12
CA GLU A 115 9.23 -1.03 17.28
C GLU A 115 8.85 -0.33 15.99
N ILE A 116 7.56 -0.17 15.77
CA ILE A 116 7.08 0.56 14.61
C ILE A 116 7.51 2.02 14.75
N PHE A 117 8.28 2.47 13.79
CA PHE A 117 8.78 3.84 13.78
C PHE A 117 7.77 4.81 13.19
N TYR A 118 7.05 4.37 12.17
CA TYR A 118 6.11 5.22 11.46
C TYR A 118 4.89 4.41 11.07
N ASP A 119 3.73 4.84 11.49
CA ASP A 119 2.51 4.05 11.45
C ASP A 119 1.56 4.41 10.32
N LYS A 120 1.84 5.47 9.57
CA LYS A 120 0.93 5.95 8.54
C LYS A 120 1.19 5.38 7.16
N LEU A 121 2.14 4.46 7.03
CA LEU A 121 2.48 3.83 5.78
C LEU A 121 2.44 2.33 5.99
N THR A 122 1.46 1.67 5.41
CA THR A 122 1.20 0.26 5.65
C THR A 122 1.12 -0.51 4.36
N TYR A 123 1.83 -1.63 4.29
CA TYR A 123 1.78 -2.55 3.17
C TYR A 123 1.12 -3.82 3.66
N ILE A 124 0.10 -4.26 2.95
CA ILE A 124 -0.64 -5.47 3.31
C ILE A 124 -0.59 -6.42 2.14
N TYR A 125 -0.11 -7.65 2.39
CA TYR A 125 -0.05 -8.68 1.37
C TYR A 125 -0.90 -9.86 1.82
N VAL A 126 -1.90 -10.18 1.01
CA VAL A 126 -2.76 -11.32 1.25
C VAL A 126 -2.29 -12.43 0.34
N GLU A 127 -1.71 -13.47 0.93
CA GLU A 127 -1.12 -14.58 0.19
C GLU A 127 -2.05 -15.79 0.25
N PRO A 128 -1.94 -16.72 -0.71
CA PRO A 128 -2.76 -17.93 -0.66
C PRO A 128 -2.34 -18.80 0.51
N VAL A 129 -3.28 -19.60 0.98
CA VAL A 129 -2.99 -20.57 2.04
C VAL A 129 -2.02 -21.60 1.50
N SER A 130 -0.96 -21.84 2.27
CA SER A 130 0.05 -22.85 1.92
C SER A 130 -0.56 -24.25 2.04
N LYS A 131 -0.25 -25.11 1.07
CA LYS A 131 -0.77 -26.47 1.06
C LYS A 131 0.28 -27.44 1.58
#